data_8ec443195f8908e5849d772a9a189898
#
_entry.id   8ec443195f8908e5849d772a9a189898
#
_cell.length_a   1.000
_cell.length_b   1.000
_cell.length_c   1.000
_cell.angle_alpha   90.00
_cell.angle_beta   90.00
_cell.angle_gamma   90.00
#
_symmetry.space_group_name_H-M   'P 1'
#
loop_
_entity.id
_entity.type
_entity.pdbx_description
1 polymer ?
#
loop_
_entity_poly.entity_id
_entity_poly.type
_entity_poly.pdbx_seq_one_letter_code
_entity_poly.pdbx_strand_id
1 'polypeptide(L)'
;MTFIFHYQKNLKINEVNPMQHDLKLSHNIYKDAKRGTYYFRIKYYEKTGERKEIKRTGYKQRKEAVKACNAYMDEIEGIGKINQLPFDELVQEYVEWYSARRKASSLKSLKTHTNNHLLPFFKSMDVFNMTTQDIMKFQNKKMKESHSGEYLKKMHVFLVSILNHAMKYHDLKQNVASLVGNFEIETQKRLNYWTLEQFNEFHNMLPNIQQKVFFKLLFMSGARKGEIRALTWDDVNFDDDYIHINKTDYHGIVTVPKTKASIRDIYLPAHMMDDLQEYLNRYKDNNIYKSNYVLFGTFFKAFSESAIDRWFTGTLKKLDETLPDGETFPRIVIHELRHSHASMLINHGASPMIIAQRLGHSSTEEVTSRYGHLYPSTQKEIIKYL
;
A
#
# COMPACT_ATOMS: atom_id res chain seq x y z
N MET A 1 -27.71 -3.80 5.61
CA MET A 1 -28.14 -3.42 6.97
C MET A 1 -29.65 -3.24 7.10
N THR A 2 -30.37 -2.75 6.11
CA THR A 2 -31.82 -2.46 6.19
C THR A 2 -32.70 -3.72 6.26
N PHE A 3 -32.30 -4.84 5.67
CA PHE A 3 -33.12 -6.05 5.63
C PHE A 3 -33.11 -6.90 6.91
N ILE A 4 -32.02 -6.91 7.66
CA ILE A 4 -31.95 -7.65 8.94
C ILE A 4 -32.70 -6.92 10.04
N PHE A 5 -32.69 -5.58 10.05
CA PHE A 5 -33.45 -4.77 11.00
C PHE A 5 -34.98 -4.81 10.75
N HIS A 6 -35.43 -4.99 9.49
CA HIS A 6 -36.84 -5.18 9.19
C HIS A 6 -37.40 -6.52 9.66
N TYR A 7 -36.52 -7.56 9.71
CA TYR A 7 -36.91 -8.87 10.18
C TYR A 7 -37.20 -8.93 11.70
N GLN A 8 -36.43 -8.17 12.48
CA GLN A 8 -36.70 -8.05 13.93
C GLN A 8 -37.80 -7.06 14.28
N LYS A 9 -38.01 -6.00 13.49
CA LYS A 9 -39.04 -4.99 13.77
C LYS A 9 -40.44 -5.40 13.36
N ASN A 10 -40.60 -6.31 12.40
CA ASN A 10 -41.92 -6.76 11.94
C ASN A 10 -42.47 -7.99 12.67
N LEU A 11 -41.74 -8.50 13.69
CA LEU A 11 -42.29 -9.42 14.69
C LEU A 11 -43.15 -8.66 15.73
N LYS A 12 -43.90 -7.64 15.33
CA LYS A 12 -44.99 -7.10 16.13
C LYS A 12 -46.01 -8.22 16.31
N ILE A 13 -46.08 -8.69 17.52
CA ILE A 13 -47.11 -9.56 18.09
C ILE A 13 -48.47 -8.94 17.74
N ASN A 14 -49.12 -9.46 16.73
CA ASN A 14 -50.58 -9.27 16.64
C ASN A 14 -51.15 -10.14 17.75
N GLU A 15 -51.81 -9.49 18.70
CA GLU A 15 -52.61 -10.10 19.74
C GLU A 15 -53.51 -11.18 19.11
N VAL A 16 -53.26 -12.42 19.46
CA VAL A 16 -53.99 -13.54 18.94
C VAL A 16 -55.25 -13.68 19.77
N ASN A 17 -56.38 -13.63 19.08
CA ASN A 17 -57.72 -13.88 19.53
C ASN A 17 -57.80 -15.05 20.58
N PRO A 18 -58.51 -14.93 21.68
CA PRO A 18 -58.47 -15.85 22.83
C PRO A 18 -59.03 -17.29 22.59
N MET A 19 -59.35 -17.67 21.37
CA MET A 19 -59.80 -19.02 21.02
C MET A 19 -58.75 -19.99 20.50
N GLN A 20 -57.46 -19.70 20.59
CA GLN A 20 -56.42 -20.70 20.18
C GLN A 20 -55.98 -21.50 21.39
N HIS A 21 -56.31 -22.82 21.33
CA HIS A 21 -55.96 -23.84 22.34
C HIS A 21 -54.44 -24.14 22.45
N ASP A 22 -53.55 -23.53 21.68
CA ASP A 22 -52.13 -23.84 21.60
C ASP A 22 -51.30 -22.85 22.41
N LEU A 23 -50.40 -23.34 23.23
CA LEU A 23 -49.55 -22.56 24.13
C LEU A 23 -48.30 -22.13 23.42
N LYS A 24 -48.03 -20.82 23.30
CA LYS A 24 -46.79 -20.27 22.80
C LYS A 24 -45.72 -20.36 23.89
N LEU A 25 -44.66 -21.15 23.68
CA LEU A 25 -43.63 -21.43 24.69
C LEU A 25 -42.34 -20.61 24.55
N SER A 26 -42.02 -20.16 23.36
CA SER A 26 -40.89 -19.29 23.04
C SER A 26 -41.06 -18.74 21.62
N HIS A 27 -40.08 -17.95 21.11
CA HIS A 27 -40.12 -17.50 19.74
C HIS A 27 -40.34 -18.67 18.77
N ASN A 28 -41.44 -18.65 18.04
CA ASN A 28 -41.84 -19.63 17.01
C ASN A 28 -42.14 -21.07 17.49
N ILE A 29 -42.06 -21.39 18.79
CA ILE A 29 -42.33 -22.75 19.33
C ILE A 29 -43.67 -22.74 20.09
N TYR A 30 -44.50 -23.75 19.79
CA TYR A 30 -45.84 -23.89 20.35
C TYR A 30 -46.07 -25.32 20.83
N LYS A 31 -46.96 -25.50 21.80
CA LYS A 31 -47.45 -26.82 22.24
C LYS A 31 -48.90 -27.00 21.76
N ASP A 32 -49.15 -28.04 21.00
CA ASP A 32 -50.49 -28.44 20.58
C ASP A 32 -51.25 -28.97 21.80
N ALA A 33 -52.26 -28.28 22.26
CA ALA A 33 -53.01 -28.61 23.44
C ALA A 33 -53.82 -29.93 23.30
N LYS A 34 -54.24 -30.28 22.06
CA LYS A 34 -55.00 -31.48 21.79
C LYS A 34 -54.14 -32.74 21.66
N ARG A 35 -52.97 -32.62 21.05
CA ARG A 35 -52.08 -33.73 20.74
C ARG A 35 -50.94 -33.89 21.74
N GLY A 36 -50.72 -32.93 22.61
CA GLY A 36 -49.60 -32.91 23.56
C GLY A 36 -48.21 -32.79 22.91
N THR A 37 -48.12 -32.59 21.58
CA THR A 37 -46.89 -32.49 20.81
C THR A 37 -46.48 -31.04 20.64
N TYR A 38 -45.23 -30.85 20.20
CA TYR A 38 -44.70 -29.53 19.94
C TYR A 38 -44.65 -29.27 18.43
N TYR A 39 -44.72 -28.00 18.06
CA TYR A 39 -44.54 -27.54 16.67
C TYR A 39 -43.86 -26.18 16.61
N PHE A 40 -43.32 -25.87 15.46
CA PHE A 40 -42.87 -24.51 15.18
C PHE A 40 -43.63 -23.91 14.00
N ARG A 41 -43.71 -22.57 13.99
CA ARG A 41 -44.34 -21.79 12.93
C ARG A 41 -43.43 -20.57 12.63
N ILE A 42 -42.92 -20.48 11.39
CA ILE A 42 -42.06 -19.39 10.92
C ILE A 42 -42.76 -18.67 9.81
N LYS A 43 -42.76 -17.33 9.88
CA LYS A 43 -43.26 -16.43 8.82
C LYS A 43 -42.06 -15.67 8.28
N TYR A 44 -41.86 -15.71 6.97
CA TYR A 44 -40.75 -15.02 6.29
C TYR A 44 -41.19 -14.42 4.96
N TYR A 45 -40.35 -13.53 4.40
CA TYR A 45 -40.56 -12.95 3.08
C TYR A 45 -39.51 -13.48 2.13
N GLU A 46 -39.92 -13.93 0.96
CA GLU A 46 -39.01 -14.28 -0.14
C GLU A 46 -38.41 -13.03 -0.75
N LYS A 47 -37.35 -13.22 -1.56
CA LYS A 47 -36.72 -12.10 -2.29
C LYS A 47 -37.68 -11.33 -3.20
N THR A 48 -38.75 -11.95 -3.62
CA THR A 48 -39.87 -11.38 -4.39
C THR A 48 -40.75 -10.44 -3.59
N GLY A 49 -40.58 -10.38 -2.25
CA GLY A 49 -41.47 -9.64 -1.34
C GLY A 49 -42.70 -10.43 -0.94
N GLU A 50 -42.90 -11.65 -1.42
CA GLU A 50 -44.01 -12.51 -1.08
C GLU A 50 -43.86 -13.08 0.33
N ARG A 51 -44.94 -13.00 1.13
CA ARG A 51 -44.97 -13.52 2.49
C ARG A 51 -45.28 -14.99 2.50
N LYS A 52 -44.42 -15.82 3.08
CA LYS A 52 -44.60 -17.25 3.28
C LYS A 52 -44.68 -17.63 4.75
N GLU A 53 -45.41 -18.69 5.01
CA GLU A 53 -45.55 -19.27 6.34
C GLU A 53 -45.30 -20.76 6.29
N ILE A 54 -44.47 -21.25 7.21
CA ILE A 54 -44.21 -22.67 7.37
C ILE A 54 -44.58 -23.09 8.79
N LYS A 55 -45.34 -24.22 8.89
CA LYS A 55 -45.68 -24.89 10.13
C LYS A 55 -45.19 -26.35 10.05
N ARG A 56 -44.38 -26.78 11.00
CA ARG A 56 -43.93 -28.16 11.14
C ARG A 56 -44.37 -28.69 12.50
N THR A 57 -45.10 -29.79 12.51
CA THR A 57 -45.76 -30.38 13.69
C THR A 57 -45.25 -31.80 14.00
N GLY A 58 -45.60 -32.35 15.19
CA GLY A 58 -45.39 -33.75 15.51
C GLY A 58 -44.15 -34.03 16.35
N TYR A 59 -43.45 -33.03 16.88
CA TYR A 59 -42.30 -33.26 17.76
C TYR A 59 -42.77 -33.70 19.14
N LYS A 60 -42.21 -34.81 19.64
CA LYS A 60 -42.56 -35.32 20.95
C LYS A 60 -41.97 -34.50 22.10
N GLN A 61 -40.80 -33.89 21.87
CA GLN A 61 -40.12 -33.08 22.86
C GLN A 61 -39.93 -31.64 22.37
N ARG A 62 -39.98 -30.67 23.29
CA ARG A 62 -39.75 -29.28 23.01
C ARG A 62 -38.34 -29.04 22.38
N LYS A 63 -37.32 -29.77 22.87
CA LYS A 63 -35.94 -29.68 22.40
C LYS A 63 -35.80 -30.05 20.92
N GLU A 64 -36.57 -31.07 20.47
CA GLU A 64 -36.60 -31.49 19.06
C GLU A 64 -37.21 -30.40 18.18
N ALA A 65 -38.33 -29.79 18.60
CA ALA A 65 -38.98 -28.72 17.88
C ALA A 65 -38.07 -27.47 17.77
N VAL A 66 -37.32 -27.13 18.84
CA VAL A 66 -36.34 -26.03 18.85
C VAL A 66 -35.20 -26.33 17.89
N LYS A 67 -34.62 -27.52 17.92
CA LYS A 67 -33.52 -27.91 17.01
C LYS A 67 -33.97 -27.88 15.56
N ALA A 68 -35.15 -28.41 15.26
CA ALA A 68 -35.70 -28.37 13.90
C ALA A 68 -36.06 -26.96 13.44
N CYS A 69 -36.56 -26.10 14.35
CA CYS A 69 -36.83 -24.70 14.07
C CYS A 69 -35.54 -23.94 13.72
N ASN A 70 -34.49 -24.12 14.51
CA ASN A 70 -33.22 -23.46 14.27
C ASN A 70 -32.58 -23.94 12.95
N ALA A 71 -32.57 -25.25 12.69
CA ALA A 71 -32.07 -25.81 11.44
C ALA A 71 -32.83 -25.24 10.22
N TYR A 72 -34.15 -25.05 10.35
CA TYR A 72 -34.96 -24.48 9.29
C TYR A 72 -34.75 -22.96 9.14
N MET A 73 -34.51 -22.27 10.25
CA MET A 73 -34.11 -20.85 10.19
C MET A 73 -32.75 -20.66 9.50
N ASP A 74 -31.79 -21.53 9.83
CA ASP A 74 -30.48 -21.54 9.17
C ASP A 74 -30.62 -21.87 7.67
N GLU A 75 -31.56 -22.76 7.30
CA GLU A 75 -31.89 -23.05 5.90
C GLU A 75 -32.53 -21.86 5.19
N ILE A 76 -33.48 -21.16 5.80
CA ILE A 76 -34.10 -19.94 5.23
C ILE A 76 -33.07 -18.82 5.13
N GLU A 77 -32.26 -18.63 6.14
CA GLU A 77 -31.13 -17.67 6.08
C GLU A 77 -30.11 -18.09 5.02
N GLY A 78 -29.92 -19.39 4.79
CA GLY A 78 -29.08 -19.97 3.73
C GLY A 78 -29.69 -19.84 2.33
N ILE A 79 -31.02 -20.07 2.17
CA ILE A 79 -31.75 -19.91 0.89
C ILE A 79 -31.75 -18.41 0.46
N GLY A 80 -31.68 -17.50 1.43
CA GLY A 80 -31.49 -16.06 1.18
C GLY A 80 -30.09 -15.68 0.71
N LYS A 81 -29.10 -16.55 0.88
CA LYS A 81 -27.67 -16.28 0.67
C LYS A 81 -26.94 -17.42 0.00
N ILE A 82 -27.28 -17.75 -1.24
CA ILE A 82 -26.24 -18.20 -2.16
C ILE A 82 -25.62 -16.91 -2.73
N ASN A 83 -25.04 -16.13 -1.87
CA ASN A 83 -24.06 -15.15 -2.28
C ASN A 83 -22.76 -15.92 -2.50
N GLN A 84 -22.63 -16.58 -3.63
CA GLN A 84 -21.33 -16.97 -4.13
C GLN A 84 -20.68 -15.68 -4.67
N LEU A 85 -19.59 -15.30 -4.10
CA LEU A 85 -18.76 -14.21 -4.61
C LEU A 85 -17.39 -14.80 -4.94
N PRO A 86 -17.15 -15.16 -6.21
CA PRO A 86 -15.83 -15.59 -6.64
C PRO A 86 -14.78 -14.51 -6.35
N PHE A 87 -13.62 -14.93 -5.90
CA PHE A 87 -12.56 -13.99 -5.53
C PHE A 87 -12.11 -13.11 -6.69
N ASP A 88 -12.15 -13.59 -7.92
CA ASP A 88 -11.81 -12.80 -9.11
C ASP A 88 -12.85 -11.69 -9.38
N GLU A 89 -14.13 -11.93 -9.16
CA GLU A 89 -15.16 -10.89 -9.26
C GLU A 89 -14.96 -9.81 -8.19
N LEU A 90 -14.69 -10.22 -6.95
CA LEU A 90 -14.36 -9.28 -5.87
C LEU A 90 -13.10 -8.46 -6.19
N VAL A 91 -12.07 -9.08 -6.75
CA VAL A 91 -10.84 -8.38 -7.16
C VAL A 91 -11.12 -7.36 -8.25
N GLN A 92 -11.93 -7.71 -9.25
CA GLN A 92 -12.31 -6.79 -10.33
C GLN A 92 -13.03 -5.57 -9.76
N GLU A 93 -14.04 -5.76 -8.94
CA GLU A 93 -14.79 -4.69 -8.27
C GLU A 93 -13.86 -3.81 -7.42
N TYR A 94 -12.99 -4.45 -6.62
CA TYR A 94 -12.03 -3.72 -5.79
C TYR A 94 -11.05 -2.89 -6.61
N VAL A 95 -10.55 -3.42 -7.73
CA VAL A 95 -9.65 -2.69 -8.64
C VAL A 95 -10.33 -1.48 -9.25
N GLU A 96 -11.60 -1.59 -9.65
CA GLU A 96 -12.40 -0.46 -10.17
C GLU A 96 -12.59 0.60 -9.09
N TRP A 97 -13.05 0.19 -7.90
CA TRP A 97 -13.19 1.07 -6.75
C TRP A 97 -11.89 1.78 -6.36
N TYR A 98 -10.76 1.05 -6.38
CA TYR A 98 -9.43 1.55 -6.04
C TYR A 98 -8.92 2.55 -7.08
N SER A 99 -9.17 2.29 -8.36
CA SER A 99 -8.70 3.12 -9.48
C SER A 99 -9.26 4.54 -9.44
N ALA A 100 -10.52 4.68 -9.02
CA ALA A 100 -11.20 5.98 -8.89
C ALA A 100 -10.69 6.81 -7.69
N ARG A 101 -9.96 6.20 -6.73
CA ARG A 101 -9.62 6.83 -5.43
C ARG A 101 -8.13 6.89 -5.13
N ARG A 102 -7.31 6.22 -5.89
CA ARG A 102 -5.88 6.08 -5.61
C ARG A 102 -5.01 6.44 -6.81
N LYS A 103 -3.74 6.80 -6.54
CA LYS A 103 -2.78 7.16 -7.59
C LYS A 103 -2.45 5.97 -8.50
N ALA A 104 -2.16 6.24 -9.76
CA ALA A 104 -1.81 5.25 -10.78
C ALA A 104 -0.67 4.30 -10.35
N SER A 105 0.33 4.81 -9.62
CA SER A 105 1.43 3.99 -9.09
C SER A 105 0.97 2.92 -8.09
N SER A 106 0.03 3.29 -7.20
CA SER A 106 -0.54 2.36 -6.23
C SER A 106 -1.44 1.32 -6.91
N LEU A 107 -2.22 1.75 -7.91
CA LEU A 107 -3.03 0.84 -8.73
C LEU A 107 -2.17 -0.16 -9.50
N LYS A 108 -1.06 0.28 -10.10
CA LYS A 108 -0.11 -0.61 -10.78
C LYS A 108 0.43 -1.67 -9.82
N SER A 109 0.82 -1.26 -8.60
CA SER A 109 1.29 -2.19 -7.58
C SER A 109 0.21 -3.19 -7.16
N LEU A 110 -1.03 -2.75 -6.93
CA LEU A 110 -2.16 -3.63 -6.64
C LEU A 110 -2.35 -4.65 -7.75
N LYS A 111 -2.47 -4.20 -9.01
CA LYS A 111 -2.66 -5.09 -10.18
C LYS A 111 -1.53 -6.11 -10.33
N THR A 112 -0.28 -5.70 -10.10
CA THR A 112 0.87 -6.63 -10.16
C THR A 112 0.74 -7.75 -9.13
N HIS A 113 0.45 -7.42 -7.86
CA HIS A 113 0.33 -8.44 -6.81
C HIS A 113 -0.91 -9.32 -6.98
N THR A 114 -2.04 -8.74 -7.38
CA THR A 114 -3.27 -9.50 -7.61
C THR A 114 -3.15 -10.45 -8.77
N ASN A 115 -2.69 -9.98 -9.93
CA ASN A 115 -2.63 -10.79 -11.14
C ASN A 115 -1.57 -11.90 -11.07
N ASN A 116 -0.41 -11.60 -10.46
CA ASN A 116 0.70 -12.55 -10.44
C ASN A 116 0.62 -13.53 -9.28
N HIS A 117 -0.10 -13.22 -8.19
CA HIS A 117 -0.04 -14.01 -6.97
C HIS A 117 -1.40 -14.36 -6.39
N LEU A 118 -2.32 -13.39 -6.21
CA LEU A 118 -3.58 -13.64 -5.54
C LEU A 118 -4.55 -14.40 -6.44
N LEU A 119 -4.79 -13.91 -7.65
CA LEU A 119 -5.68 -14.57 -8.60
C LEU A 119 -5.24 -15.99 -8.96
N PRO A 120 -3.95 -16.30 -9.23
CA PRO A 120 -3.53 -17.67 -9.52
C PRO A 120 -3.79 -18.66 -8.38
N PHE A 121 -3.99 -18.18 -7.16
CA PHE A 121 -4.26 -19.04 -6.00
C PHE A 121 -5.73 -19.07 -5.60
N PHE A 122 -6.41 -17.93 -5.58
CA PHE A 122 -7.75 -17.79 -5.00
C PHE A 122 -8.86 -17.63 -6.04
N LYS A 123 -8.57 -17.52 -7.33
CA LYS A 123 -9.49 -17.08 -8.40
C LYS A 123 -10.92 -17.59 -8.26
N SER A 124 -11.10 -18.90 -8.16
CA SER A 124 -12.41 -19.54 -8.15
C SER A 124 -12.94 -19.84 -6.74
N MET A 125 -12.25 -19.37 -5.70
CA MET A 125 -12.71 -19.57 -4.33
C MET A 125 -13.86 -18.61 -4.04
N ASP A 126 -14.91 -19.14 -3.45
CA ASP A 126 -15.98 -18.30 -2.90
C ASP A 126 -15.48 -17.60 -1.63
N VAL A 127 -15.54 -16.28 -1.64
CA VAL A 127 -15.04 -15.41 -0.57
C VAL A 127 -15.71 -15.72 0.78
N PHE A 128 -16.99 -16.13 0.77
CA PHE A 128 -17.74 -16.45 1.99
C PHE A 128 -17.30 -17.79 2.61
N ASN A 129 -16.71 -18.66 1.82
CA ASN A 129 -16.21 -19.98 2.24
C ASN A 129 -14.69 -20.02 2.46
N MET A 130 -13.98 -18.91 2.26
CA MET A 130 -12.54 -18.83 2.52
C MET A 130 -12.24 -19.05 4.01
N THR A 131 -11.22 -19.85 4.28
CA THR A 131 -10.80 -20.21 5.64
C THR A 131 -9.41 -19.66 5.98
N THR A 132 -9.09 -19.60 7.27
CA THR A 132 -7.73 -19.30 7.73
C THR A 132 -6.70 -20.30 7.19
N GLN A 133 -7.10 -21.57 7.00
CA GLN A 133 -6.22 -22.59 6.41
C GLN A 133 -5.84 -22.27 4.97
N ASP A 134 -6.75 -21.68 4.18
CA ASP A 134 -6.46 -21.30 2.79
C ASP A 134 -5.45 -20.16 2.74
N ILE A 135 -5.56 -19.20 3.67
CA ILE A 135 -4.59 -18.11 3.81
C ILE A 135 -3.21 -18.67 4.22
N MET A 136 -3.16 -19.57 5.21
CA MET A 136 -1.91 -20.21 5.64
C MET A 136 -1.26 -21.02 4.52
N LYS A 137 -2.04 -21.79 3.75
CA LYS A 137 -1.53 -22.52 2.56
C LYS A 137 -0.93 -21.55 1.53
N PHE A 138 -1.59 -20.43 1.28
CA PHE A 138 -1.09 -19.39 0.40
C PHE A 138 0.23 -18.82 0.90
N GLN A 139 0.29 -18.40 2.18
CA GLN A 139 1.51 -17.87 2.78
C GLN A 139 2.67 -18.88 2.71
N ASN A 140 2.43 -20.13 3.11
CA ASN A 140 3.44 -21.19 3.07
C ASN A 140 3.96 -21.46 1.65
N LYS A 141 3.08 -21.40 0.64
CA LYS A 141 3.49 -21.50 -0.76
C LYS A 141 4.39 -20.33 -1.15
N LYS A 142 4.01 -19.09 -0.80
CA LYS A 142 4.74 -17.89 -1.17
C LYS A 142 6.07 -17.73 -0.44
N MET A 143 6.20 -18.22 0.77
CA MET A 143 7.48 -18.26 1.51
C MET A 143 8.53 -19.16 0.86
N LYS A 144 8.12 -20.16 0.07
CA LYS A 144 9.04 -21.03 -0.69
C LYS A 144 9.53 -20.39 -2.00
N GLU A 145 8.90 -19.31 -2.43
CA GLU A 145 9.29 -18.56 -3.63
C GLU A 145 10.33 -17.48 -3.26
N SER A 146 11.25 -17.16 -4.18
CA SER A 146 12.33 -16.19 -3.96
C SER A 146 11.83 -14.73 -3.98
N HIS A 147 11.03 -14.35 -2.99
CA HIS A 147 10.52 -12.99 -2.82
C HIS A 147 11.12 -12.32 -1.59
N SER A 148 11.32 -11.00 -1.63
CA SER A 148 11.70 -10.24 -0.44
C SER A 148 10.58 -10.24 0.61
N GLY A 149 10.94 -10.19 1.90
CA GLY A 149 9.96 -10.13 2.98
C GLY A 149 9.00 -8.95 2.88
N GLU A 150 9.47 -7.79 2.42
CA GLU A 150 8.60 -6.61 2.20
C GLU A 150 7.60 -6.83 1.06
N TYR A 151 8.02 -7.52 0.01
CA TYR A 151 7.13 -7.87 -1.10
C TYR A 151 6.02 -8.83 -0.65
N LEU A 152 6.36 -9.85 0.13
CA LEU A 152 5.41 -10.80 0.73
C LEU A 152 4.43 -10.08 1.66
N LYS A 153 4.93 -9.24 2.57
CA LYS A 153 4.10 -8.44 3.48
C LYS A 153 3.11 -7.56 2.72
N LYS A 154 3.56 -6.92 1.63
CA LYS A 154 2.69 -6.08 0.80
C LYS A 154 1.61 -6.87 0.08
N MET A 155 1.91 -8.08 -0.37
CA MET A 155 0.96 -9.02 -0.97
C MET A 155 -0.18 -9.35 0.00
N HIS A 156 0.15 -9.64 1.26
CA HIS A 156 -0.83 -9.88 2.31
C HIS A 156 -1.70 -8.65 2.60
N VAL A 157 -1.09 -7.45 2.67
CA VAL A 157 -1.83 -6.18 2.85
C VAL A 157 -2.88 -5.98 1.76
N PHE A 158 -2.58 -6.32 0.51
CA PHE A 158 -3.58 -6.24 -0.56
C PHE A 158 -4.70 -7.28 -0.38
N LEU A 159 -4.39 -8.51 0.02
CA LEU A 159 -5.39 -9.52 0.30
C LEU A 159 -6.33 -9.07 1.43
N VAL A 160 -5.78 -8.58 2.53
CA VAL A 160 -6.57 -7.99 3.64
C VAL A 160 -7.45 -6.85 3.14
N SER A 161 -6.94 -5.97 2.30
CA SER A 161 -7.69 -4.82 1.78
C SER A 161 -8.86 -5.24 0.87
N ILE A 162 -8.67 -6.27 0.04
CA ILE A 162 -9.69 -6.84 -0.83
C ILE A 162 -10.81 -7.48 0.03
N LEU A 163 -10.45 -8.29 1.03
CA LEU A 163 -11.44 -8.91 1.91
C LEU A 163 -12.16 -7.89 2.82
N ASN A 164 -11.49 -6.81 3.24
CA ASN A 164 -12.14 -5.71 3.94
C ASN A 164 -13.18 -4.99 3.05
N HIS A 165 -12.94 -4.92 1.74
CA HIS A 165 -13.92 -4.42 0.78
C HIS A 165 -15.17 -5.31 0.77
N ALA A 166 -15.00 -6.64 0.77
CA ALA A 166 -16.12 -7.57 0.88
C ALA A 166 -16.86 -7.44 2.21
N MET A 167 -16.17 -7.21 3.33
CA MET A 167 -16.82 -6.93 4.61
C MET A 167 -17.70 -5.69 4.55
N LYS A 168 -17.23 -4.66 3.83
CA LYS A 168 -17.95 -3.37 3.75
C LYS A 168 -19.15 -3.39 2.80
N TYR A 169 -19.06 -4.11 1.68
CA TYR A 169 -20.02 -4.01 0.59
C TYR A 169 -20.79 -5.30 0.31
N HIS A 170 -20.31 -6.46 0.77
CA HIS A 170 -20.91 -7.77 0.52
C HIS A 170 -21.28 -8.55 1.79
N ASP A 171 -21.37 -7.89 2.94
CA ASP A 171 -21.76 -8.51 4.21
C ASP A 171 -20.85 -9.69 4.66
N LEU A 172 -19.59 -9.76 4.20
CA LEU A 172 -18.63 -10.71 4.72
C LEU A 172 -18.42 -10.44 6.22
N LYS A 173 -18.68 -11.41 7.06
CA LYS A 173 -18.70 -11.22 8.52
C LYS A 173 -17.29 -11.05 9.10
N GLN A 174 -16.28 -11.66 8.49
CA GLN A 174 -14.93 -11.72 9.05
C GLN A 174 -13.88 -11.77 7.95
N ASN A 175 -12.79 -11.03 8.15
CA ASN A 175 -11.63 -11.08 7.27
C ASN A 175 -10.64 -12.15 7.76
N VAL A 176 -10.68 -13.32 7.15
CA VAL A 176 -9.81 -14.45 7.52
C VAL A 176 -8.32 -14.17 7.31
N ALA A 177 -7.97 -13.28 6.37
CA ALA A 177 -6.57 -12.87 6.19
C ALA A 177 -6.08 -12.00 7.35
N SER A 178 -6.93 -11.10 7.88
CA SER A 178 -6.59 -10.32 9.07
C SER A 178 -6.39 -11.19 10.31
N LEU A 179 -7.16 -12.29 10.42
CA LEU A 179 -7.02 -13.21 11.55
C LEU A 179 -5.70 -13.98 11.54
N VAL A 180 -5.28 -14.44 10.35
CA VAL A 180 -3.99 -15.15 10.22
C VAL A 180 -2.82 -14.23 10.49
N GLY A 181 -2.96 -12.94 10.19
CA GLY A 181 -1.86 -11.98 10.30
C GLY A 181 -0.93 -11.97 9.10
N ASN A 182 0.00 -11.01 9.09
CA ASN A 182 0.96 -10.85 8.01
C ASN A 182 2.08 -11.91 8.11
N PHE A 183 2.90 -12.01 7.07
CA PHE A 183 4.08 -12.85 7.08
C PHE A 183 5.03 -12.47 8.24
N GLU A 184 5.36 -13.43 9.08
CA GLU A 184 6.34 -13.28 10.15
C GLU A 184 7.76 -13.42 9.58
N ILE A 185 8.25 -12.38 8.95
CA ILE A 185 9.58 -12.35 8.35
C ILE A 185 10.31 -11.14 8.90
N GLU A 186 11.46 -11.37 9.51
CA GLU A 186 12.37 -10.28 9.86
C GLU A 186 12.91 -9.65 8.58
N THR A 187 12.56 -8.40 8.35
CA THR A 187 13.17 -7.60 7.30
C THR A 187 14.31 -6.81 7.90
N GLN A 188 15.54 -7.30 7.73
CA GLN A 188 16.70 -6.48 8.05
C GLN A 188 16.73 -5.29 7.07
N LYS A 189 16.37 -4.14 7.56
CA LYS A 189 16.54 -2.89 6.82
C LYS A 189 18.03 -2.51 6.84
N ARG A 190 18.82 -3.10 5.93
CA ARG A 190 20.17 -2.60 5.70
C ARG A 190 20.04 -1.21 5.07
N LEU A 191 20.65 -0.23 5.72
CA LEU A 191 20.80 1.10 5.17
C LEU A 191 22.07 1.13 4.34
N ASN A 192 21.93 1.01 3.02
CA ASN A 192 23.06 1.15 2.12
C ASN A 192 23.19 2.63 1.74
N TYR A 193 24.38 3.16 1.79
CA TYR A 193 24.68 4.51 1.36
C TYR A 193 26.16 4.61 0.96
N TRP A 194 26.44 5.58 0.11
CA TRP A 194 27.82 5.95 -0.24
C TRP A 194 28.32 7.09 0.63
N THR A 195 29.61 7.08 0.91
CA THR A 195 30.32 8.26 1.41
C THR A 195 30.47 9.30 0.29
N LEU A 196 30.94 10.52 0.64
CA LEU A 196 31.22 11.54 -0.35
C LEU A 196 32.33 11.11 -1.33
N GLU A 197 33.34 10.42 -0.84
CA GLU A 197 34.46 9.89 -1.63
C GLU A 197 33.93 8.89 -2.67
N GLN A 198 33.14 7.91 -2.26
CA GLN A 198 32.53 6.92 -3.14
C GLN A 198 31.61 7.57 -4.18
N PHE A 199 30.84 8.58 -3.76
CA PHE A 199 30.03 9.33 -4.70
C PHE A 199 30.91 10.07 -5.72
N ASN A 200 32.01 10.69 -5.31
CA ASN A 200 32.91 11.41 -6.20
C ASN A 200 33.59 10.46 -7.21
N GLU A 201 34.01 9.24 -6.78
CA GLU A 201 34.52 8.23 -7.69
C GLU A 201 33.49 7.89 -8.78
N PHE A 202 32.24 7.61 -8.39
CA PHE A 202 31.16 7.38 -9.34
C PHE A 202 30.92 8.58 -10.26
N HIS A 203 30.86 9.80 -9.71
CA HIS A 203 30.58 11.01 -10.44
C HIS A 203 31.65 11.34 -11.49
N ASN A 204 32.94 11.07 -11.17
CA ASN A 204 34.04 11.29 -12.09
C ASN A 204 34.00 10.37 -13.32
N MET A 205 33.42 9.17 -13.18
CA MET A 205 33.26 8.23 -14.29
C MET A 205 32.10 8.55 -15.24
N LEU A 206 31.25 9.53 -14.88
CA LEU A 206 30.13 9.92 -15.74
C LEU A 206 30.61 10.68 -16.99
N PRO A 207 30.15 10.28 -18.21
CA PRO A 207 30.75 10.72 -19.46
C PRO A 207 30.35 12.13 -19.90
N ASN A 208 29.25 12.67 -19.41
CA ASN A 208 28.75 13.97 -19.88
C ASN A 208 28.13 14.82 -18.77
N ILE A 209 28.02 16.12 -19.01
CA ILE A 209 27.56 17.10 -18.03
C ILE A 209 26.11 16.84 -17.57
N GLN A 210 25.20 16.36 -18.43
CA GLN A 210 23.82 16.09 -18.03
C GLN A 210 23.76 14.99 -16.97
N GLN A 211 24.52 13.91 -17.15
CA GLN A 211 24.58 12.83 -16.19
C GLN A 211 25.25 13.31 -14.89
N LYS A 212 26.31 14.09 -15.00
CA LYS A 212 27.01 14.68 -13.85
C LYS A 212 26.08 15.57 -13.02
N VAL A 213 25.40 16.50 -13.65
CA VAL A 213 24.42 17.39 -12.99
C VAL A 213 23.28 16.61 -12.35
N PHE A 214 22.73 15.61 -13.06
CA PHE A 214 21.64 14.80 -12.52
C PHE A 214 22.00 14.08 -11.22
N PHE A 215 23.10 13.32 -11.23
CA PHE A 215 23.49 12.56 -10.06
C PHE A 215 24.03 13.44 -8.93
N LYS A 216 24.68 14.56 -9.26
CA LYS A 216 25.14 15.55 -8.27
C LYS A 216 23.94 16.23 -7.59
N LEU A 217 22.89 16.60 -8.35
CA LEU A 217 21.65 17.11 -7.78
C LEU A 217 20.99 16.13 -6.83
N LEU A 218 20.88 14.85 -7.22
CA LEU A 218 20.31 13.82 -6.35
C LEU A 218 21.09 13.69 -5.04
N PHE A 219 22.42 13.64 -5.12
CA PHE A 219 23.27 13.49 -3.94
C PHE A 219 23.27 14.75 -3.07
N MET A 220 23.42 15.94 -3.65
CA MET A 220 23.54 17.21 -2.90
C MET A 220 22.20 17.73 -2.37
N SER A 221 21.07 17.39 -2.99
CA SER A 221 19.75 17.83 -2.53
C SER A 221 19.05 16.80 -1.65
N GLY A 222 19.36 15.49 -1.80
CA GLY A 222 18.59 14.41 -1.22
C GLY A 222 17.17 14.31 -1.76
N ALA A 223 16.83 14.99 -2.85
CA ALA A 223 15.52 14.92 -3.49
C ALA A 223 15.26 13.52 -4.10
N ARG A 224 13.98 13.20 -4.31
CA ARG A 224 13.62 11.93 -4.96
C ARG A 224 13.90 11.98 -6.46
N LYS A 225 14.24 10.84 -7.08
CA LYS A 225 14.49 10.72 -8.53
C LYS A 225 13.41 11.41 -9.37
N GLY A 226 12.14 11.20 -9.02
CA GLY A 226 11.01 11.81 -9.73
C GLY A 226 10.87 13.33 -9.51
N GLU A 227 11.32 13.85 -8.37
CA GLU A 227 11.34 15.29 -8.08
C GLU A 227 12.38 15.98 -8.97
N ILE A 228 13.60 15.44 -9.05
CA ILE A 228 14.66 15.98 -9.93
C ILE A 228 14.30 15.86 -11.41
N ARG A 229 13.63 14.76 -11.82
CA ARG A 229 13.15 14.60 -13.21
C ARG A 229 12.09 15.63 -13.61
N ALA A 230 11.27 16.07 -12.65
CA ALA A 230 10.22 17.05 -12.87
C ALA A 230 10.71 18.52 -12.78
N LEU A 231 11.95 18.74 -12.31
CA LEU A 231 12.49 20.06 -12.07
C LEU A 231 12.57 20.87 -13.38
N THR A 232 12.08 22.11 -13.33
CA THR A 232 12.14 23.07 -14.43
C THR A 232 13.04 24.23 -14.05
N TRP A 233 13.48 25.01 -15.04
CA TRP A 233 14.33 26.21 -14.78
C TRP A 233 13.61 27.26 -13.93
N ASP A 234 12.28 27.31 -13.98
CA ASP A 234 11.47 28.19 -13.12
C ASP A 234 11.52 27.78 -11.63
N ASP A 235 11.94 26.54 -11.36
CA ASP A 235 12.12 26.05 -9.99
C ASP A 235 13.54 26.29 -9.45
N VAL A 236 14.46 26.86 -10.23
CA VAL A 236 15.84 27.12 -9.81
C VAL A 236 16.00 28.59 -9.52
N ASN A 237 16.28 28.92 -8.27
CA ASN A 237 16.60 30.30 -7.86
C ASN A 237 18.11 30.42 -7.72
N PHE A 238 18.71 31.15 -8.67
CA PHE A 238 20.16 31.42 -8.70
C PHE A 238 20.57 32.57 -7.78
N ASP A 239 19.63 33.46 -7.39
CA ASP A 239 19.90 34.57 -6.52
C ASP A 239 20.03 34.16 -5.05
N ASP A 240 19.22 33.18 -4.63
CA ASP A 240 19.17 32.69 -3.26
C ASP A 240 19.69 31.24 -3.10
N ASP A 241 20.30 30.66 -4.12
CA ASP A 241 20.96 29.36 -4.13
C ASP A 241 20.05 28.19 -3.71
N TYR A 242 18.81 28.10 -4.22
CA TYR A 242 17.93 26.96 -3.92
C TYR A 242 17.19 26.44 -5.15
N ILE A 243 16.69 25.21 -5.01
CA ILE A 243 15.71 24.61 -5.90
C ILE A 243 14.37 24.43 -5.19
N HIS A 244 13.27 24.75 -5.88
CA HIS A 244 11.92 24.60 -5.37
C HIS A 244 11.31 23.26 -5.80
N ILE A 245 11.07 22.36 -4.86
CA ILE A 245 10.43 21.07 -5.12
C ILE A 245 8.93 21.20 -4.92
N ASN A 246 8.16 21.19 -6.02
CA ASN A 246 6.70 21.35 -6.03
C ASN A 246 5.98 20.28 -6.89
N LYS A 247 6.72 19.42 -7.58
CA LYS A 247 6.19 18.42 -8.51
C LYS A 247 7.07 17.17 -8.55
N THR A 248 6.53 16.08 -9.08
CA THR A 248 7.25 14.84 -9.29
C THR A 248 6.79 14.18 -10.59
N ASP A 249 7.73 13.62 -11.32
CA ASP A 249 7.46 12.82 -12.52
C ASP A 249 7.39 11.32 -12.16
N TYR A 250 6.31 10.69 -12.58
CA TYR A 250 6.13 9.25 -12.49
C TYR A 250 5.79 8.68 -13.88
N HIS A 251 6.75 8.02 -14.52
CA HIS A 251 6.61 7.46 -15.87
C HIS A 251 6.15 8.47 -16.93
N GLY A 252 6.66 9.70 -16.87
CA GLY A 252 6.29 10.77 -17.81
C GLY A 252 5.02 11.53 -17.45
N ILE A 253 4.40 11.22 -16.31
CA ILE A 253 3.23 11.93 -15.77
C ILE A 253 3.69 12.81 -14.62
N VAL A 254 3.68 14.13 -14.83
CA VAL A 254 4.00 15.10 -13.78
C VAL A 254 2.79 15.32 -12.89
N THR A 255 2.98 15.18 -11.59
CA THR A 255 1.93 15.37 -10.57
C THR A 255 2.45 16.17 -9.40
N VAL A 256 1.54 16.80 -8.65
CA VAL A 256 1.89 17.41 -7.35
C VAL A 256 2.30 16.33 -6.34
N PRO A 257 3.17 16.65 -5.38
CA PRO A 257 3.58 15.73 -4.33
C PRO A 257 2.40 15.21 -3.51
N LYS A 258 2.62 14.11 -2.77
CA LYS A 258 1.56 13.48 -1.96
C LYS A 258 1.21 14.25 -0.69
N THR A 259 2.16 14.98 -0.13
CA THR A 259 2.03 15.70 1.15
C THR A 259 2.50 17.13 1.01
N LYS A 260 1.95 18.02 1.83
CA LYS A 260 2.40 19.42 1.90
C LYS A 260 3.89 19.54 2.26
N ALA A 261 4.39 18.69 3.16
CA ALA A 261 5.80 18.65 3.55
C ALA A 261 6.76 18.30 2.40
N SER A 262 6.26 17.69 1.34
CA SER A 262 7.07 17.42 0.14
C SER A 262 7.32 18.64 -0.72
N ILE A 263 6.51 19.70 -0.57
CA ILE A 263 6.75 20.99 -1.22
C ILE A 263 7.72 21.78 -0.34
N ARG A 264 8.89 22.12 -0.89
CA ARG A 264 9.98 22.70 -0.10
C ARG A 264 11.05 23.33 -0.97
N ASP A 265 11.77 24.26 -0.39
CA ASP A 265 13.00 24.79 -0.94
C ASP A 265 14.20 24.02 -0.40
N ILE A 266 15.12 23.68 -1.27
CA ILE A 266 16.36 22.98 -0.92
C ILE A 266 17.52 23.88 -1.31
N TYR A 267 18.15 24.50 -0.33
CA TYR A 267 19.36 25.29 -0.54
C TYR A 267 20.51 24.38 -0.97
N LEU A 268 21.23 24.81 -2.01
CA LEU A 268 22.34 24.07 -2.58
C LEU A 268 23.65 24.83 -2.34
N PRO A 269 24.79 24.13 -2.26
CA PRO A 269 26.08 24.81 -2.16
C PRO A 269 26.41 25.53 -3.47
N ALA A 270 27.14 26.64 -3.38
CA ALA A 270 27.51 27.51 -4.52
C ALA A 270 28.08 26.72 -5.71
N HIS A 271 29.00 25.79 -5.47
CA HIS A 271 29.58 24.97 -6.52
C HIS A 271 28.57 24.06 -7.27
N MET A 272 27.39 23.81 -6.68
CA MET A 272 26.32 23.09 -7.39
C MET A 272 25.48 24.06 -8.23
N MET A 273 25.28 25.29 -7.73
CA MET A 273 24.61 26.34 -8.49
C MET A 273 25.48 26.77 -9.69
N ASP A 274 26.80 26.87 -9.53
CA ASP A 274 27.76 27.09 -10.62
C ASP A 274 27.66 26.04 -11.72
N ASP A 275 27.59 24.73 -11.33
CA ASP A 275 27.40 23.65 -12.30
C ASP A 275 26.06 23.75 -13.03
N LEU A 276 24.99 24.14 -12.34
CA LEU A 276 23.68 24.39 -12.97
C LEU A 276 23.72 25.56 -13.92
N GLN A 277 24.40 26.65 -13.57
CA GLN A 277 24.55 27.83 -14.40
C GLN A 277 25.40 27.53 -15.65
N GLU A 278 26.52 26.79 -15.50
CA GLU A 278 27.32 26.31 -16.63
C GLU A 278 26.46 25.43 -17.56
N TYR A 279 25.72 24.51 -16.98
CA TYR A 279 24.83 23.61 -17.72
C TYR A 279 23.75 24.39 -18.48
N LEU A 280 23.10 25.37 -17.83
CA LEU A 280 22.12 26.24 -18.45
C LEU A 280 22.75 27.01 -19.63
N ASN A 281 23.90 27.65 -19.43
CA ASN A 281 24.59 28.46 -20.44
C ASN A 281 24.97 27.60 -21.66
N ARG A 282 25.43 26.35 -21.44
CA ARG A 282 25.80 25.42 -22.51
C ARG A 282 24.62 25.05 -23.42
N TYR A 283 23.40 25.04 -22.89
CA TYR A 283 22.20 24.63 -23.63
C TYR A 283 21.29 25.78 -24.00
N LYS A 284 21.41 26.97 -23.39
CA LYS A 284 20.59 28.16 -23.65
C LYS A 284 20.72 28.66 -25.09
N ASP A 285 21.92 28.65 -25.63
CA ASP A 285 22.24 29.15 -26.96
C ASP A 285 21.92 28.14 -28.08
N ASN A 286 21.65 26.90 -27.72
CA ASN A 286 21.26 25.86 -28.68
C ASN A 286 19.75 25.96 -28.94
N ASN A 287 19.33 26.73 -29.94
CA ASN A 287 17.95 26.89 -30.40
C ASN A 287 17.23 25.58 -30.74
N ILE A 288 17.94 24.44 -30.71
CA ILE A 288 17.42 23.10 -30.93
C ILE A 288 16.70 22.56 -29.69
N TYR A 289 16.97 23.10 -28.49
CA TYR A 289 16.50 22.55 -27.22
C TYR A 289 15.64 23.56 -26.43
N LYS A 290 14.37 23.71 -26.83
CA LYS A 290 13.37 24.52 -26.11
C LYS A 290 12.69 23.72 -24.98
N SER A 291 13.46 23.09 -24.10
CA SER A 291 12.88 22.42 -22.94
C SER A 291 12.88 23.32 -21.73
N ASN A 292 11.76 23.41 -21.02
CA ASN A 292 11.71 24.05 -19.72
C ASN A 292 12.30 23.16 -18.60
N TYR A 293 12.44 21.85 -18.83
CA TYR A 293 13.05 20.95 -17.86
C TYR A 293 14.55 21.20 -17.73
N VAL A 294 15.04 21.24 -16.49
CA VAL A 294 16.48 21.28 -16.19
C VAL A 294 17.18 20.10 -16.86
N LEU A 295 16.56 18.92 -16.74
CA LEU A 295 17.10 17.67 -17.26
C LEU A 295 16.16 17.11 -18.32
N PHE A 296 16.50 17.33 -19.56
CA PHE A 296 15.67 16.94 -20.69
C PHE A 296 16.33 15.86 -21.54
N GLY A 297 15.49 14.98 -22.08
CA GLY A 297 15.87 13.94 -23.03
C GLY A 297 15.33 14.24 -24.43
N THR A 298 15.09 13.19 -25.19
CA THR A 298 14.52 13.27 -26.53
C THR A 298 13.15 13.98 -26.52
N PHE A 299 12.87 14.80 -27.52
CA PHE A 299 11.63 15.58 -27.65
C PHE A 299 11.37 16.56 -26.48
N PHE A 300 12.41 17.07 -25.86
CA PHE A 300 12.32 18.08 -24.78
C PHE A 300 11.53 17.63 -23.53
N LYS A 301 11.31 16.35 -23.38
CA LYS A 301 10.69 15.75 -22.20
C LYS A 301 11.77 15.39 -21.17
N ALA A 302 11.36 15.24 -19.92
CA ALA A 302 12.23 14.71 -18.88
C ALA A 302 12.86 13.36 -19.29
N PHE A 303 14.07 13.07 -18.84
CA PHE A 303 14.73 11.78 -19.09
C PHE A 303 13.85 10.60 -18.67
N SER A 304 13.85 9.54 -19.48
CA SER A 304 13.17 8.29 -19.11
C SER A 304 13.85 7.63 -17.91
N GLU A 305 13.07 6.99 -17.07
CA GLU A 305 13.61 6.25 -15.92
C GLU A 305 14.62 5.19 -16.35
N SER A 306 14.32 4.48 -17.44
CA SER A 306 15.23 3.47 -18.00
C SER A 306 16.56 4.02 -18.52
N ALA A 307 16.60 5.26 -19.00
CA ALA A 307 17.86 5.91 -19.37
C ALA A 307 18.72 6.18 -18.13
N ILE A 308 18.11 6.72 -17.08
CA ILE A 308 18.80 7.00 -15.82
C ILE A 308 19.31 5.70 -15.19
N ASP A 309 18.50 4.64 -15.16
CA ASP A 309 18.91 3.35 -14.61
C ASP A 309 20.08 2.74 -15.43
N ARG A 310 20.08 2.87 -16.76
CA ARG A 310 21.20 2.44 -17.61
C ARG A 310 22.49 3.26 -17.35
N TRP A 311 22.36 4.59 -17.15
CA TRP A 311 23.53 5.39 -16.80
C TRP A 311 24.15 4.96 -15.50
N PHE A 312 23.32 4.75 -14.48
CA PHE A 312 23.76 4.33 -13.15
C PHE A 312 24.45 2.96 -13.21
N THR A 313 23.77 1.96 -13.76
CA THR A 313 24.30 0.60 -13.84
C THR A 313 25.52 0.47 -14.76
N GLY A 314 25.51 1.22 -15.87
CA GLY A 314 26.65 1.26 -16.80
C GLY A 314 27.89 1.90 -16.19
N THR A 315 27.72 2.94 -15.37
CA THR A 315 28.84 3.57 -14.66
C THR A 315 29.37 2.68 -13.55
N LEU A 316 28.49 1.99 -12.82
CA LEU A 316 28.94 0.99 -11.82
C LEU A 316 29.76 -0.14 -12.44
N LYS A 317 29.35 -0.62 -13.61
CA LYS A 317 30.12 -1.65 -14.33
C LYS A 317 31.52 -1.15 -14.71
N LYS A 318 31.63 0.09 -15.19
CA LYS A 318 32.93 0.72 -15.50
C LYS A 318 33.80 0.90 -14.26
N LEU A 319 33.22 1.22 -13.11
CA LEU A 319 33.94 1.28 -11.84
C LEU A 319 34.49 -0.09 -11.44
N ASP A 320 33.69 -1.15 -11.58
CA ASP A 320 34.17 -2.50 -11.31
C ASP A 320 35.38 -2.87 -12.18
N GLU A 321 35.38 -2.43 -13.46
CA GLU A 321 36.48 -2.68 -14.39
C GLU A 321 37.80 -1.96 -13.96
N THR A 322 37.74 -1.00 -13.02
CA THR A 322 38.91 -0.30 -12.46
C THR A 322 39.41 -0.91 -11.16
N LEU A 323 38.68 -1.88 -10.60
CA LEU A 323 39.03 -2.54 -9.35
C LEU A 323 39.82 -3.86 -9.60
N PRO A 324 40.55 -4.36 -8.61
CA PRO A 324 41.16 -5.67 -8.69
C PRO A 324 40.18 -6.80 -9.00
N ASP A 325 40.65 -7.87 -9.63
CA ASP A 325 39.83 -9.03 -9.97
C ASP A 325 39.07 -9.58 -8.73
N GLY A 326 37.77 -9.72 -8.88
CA GLY A 326 36.90 -10.23 -7.82
C GLY A 326 36.36 -9.15 -6.85
N GLU A 327 36.82 -7.93 -6.94
CA GLU A 327 36.27 -6.80 -6.18
C GLU A 327 35.14 -6.09 -6.97
N THR A 328 34.20 -5.53 -6.24
CA THR A 328 33.12 -4.75 -6.83
C THR A 328 32.88 -3.46 -6.05
N PHE A 329 32.59 -2.39 -6.78
CA PHE A 329 32.23 -1.11 -6.18
C PHE A 329 30.98 -1.27 -5.26
N PRO A 330 30.91 -0.61 -4.11
CA PRO A 330 29.77 -0.72 -3.18
C PRO A 330 28.44 -0.51 -3.88
N ARG A 331 27.52 -1.47 -3.74
CA ARG A 331 26.22 -1.47 -4.44
C ARG A 331 25.18 -0.72 -3.65
N ILE A 332 24.59 0.27 -4.32
CA ILE A 332 23.38 0.95 -3.89
C ILE A 332 22.39 1.03 -5.05
N VAL A 333 21.15 1.38 -4.77
CA VAL A 333 20.18 1.80 -5.79
C VAL A 333 20.09 3.33 -5.84
N ILE A 334 19.62 3.89 -6.96
CA ILE A 334 19.58 5.35 -7.16
C ILE A 334 18.87 6.08 -6.00
N HIS A 335 17.81 5.48 -5.44
CA HIS A 335 17.11 6.06 -4.30
C HIS A 335 17.98 6.16 -3.04
N GLU A 336 19.00 5.31 -2.91
CA GLU A 336 19.91 5.29 -1.77
C GLU A 336 20.93 6.44 -1.80
N LEU A 337 21.05 7.19 -2.91
CA LEU A 337 21.74 8.49 -2.93
C LEU A 337 21.11 9.48 -1.95
N ARG A 338 19.79 9.41 -1.77
CA ARG A 338 19.09 10.18 -0.74
C ARG A 338 19.46 9.71 0.69
N HIS A 339 19.71 8.42 0.88
CA HIS A 339 20.24 7.90 2.14
C HIS A 339 21.67 8.38 2.37
N SER A 340 22.48 8.40 1.30
CA SER A 340 23.83 8.94 1.33
C SER A 340 23.86 10.41 1.74
N HIS A 341 22.97 11.22 1.17
CA HIS A 341 22.78 12.62 1.57
C HIS A 341 22.41 12.77 3.04
N ALA A 342 21.42 12.01 3.52
CA ALA A 342 21.02 12.03 4.93
C ALA A 342 22.15 11.64 5.87
N SER A 343 22.86 10.55 5.54
CA SER A 343 24.01 10.07 6.33
C SER A 343 25.15 11.08 6.39
N MET A 344 25.44 11.74 5.26
CA MET A 344 26.43 12.83 5.20
C MET A 344 26.03 13.99 6.13
N LEU A 345 24.77 14.43 6.12
CA LEU A 345 24.30 15.52 6.99
C LEU A 345 24.33 15.13 8.46
N ILE A 346 23.98 13.88 8.80
CA ILE A 346 24.05 13.35 10.18
C ILE A 346 25.51 13.40 10.69
N ASN A 347 26.44 12.95 9.86
CA ASN A 347 27.87 12.96 10.21
C ASN A 347 28.40 14.38 10.44
N HIS A 348 27.74 15.39 9.84
CA HIS A 348 28.02 16.82 10.07
C HIS A 348 27.15 17.44 11.17
N GLY A 349 26.46 16.65 11.98
CA GLY A 349 25.72 17.10 13.15
C GLY A 349 24.33 17.66 12.87
N ALA A 350 23.77 17.49 11.67
CA ALA A 350 22.41 17.96 11.37
C ALA A 350 21.37 17.25 12.23
N SER A 351 20.43 18.01 12.81
CA SER A 351 19.37 17.46 13.63
C SER A 351 18.34 16.66 12.80
N PRO A 352 17.65 15.67 13.38
CA PRO A 352 16.59 14.93 12.69
C PRO A 352 15.50 15.82 12.10
N MET A 353 15.21 16.96 12.72
CA MET A 353 14.22 17.92 12.24
C MET A 353 14.68 18.60 10.93
N ILE A 354 15.91 19.05 10.85
CA ILE A 354 16.47 19.68 9.64
C ILE A 354 16.48 18.65 8.50
N ILE A 355 16.89 17.41 8.79
CA ILE A 355 16.91 16.33 7.79
C ILE A 355 15.48 16.00 7.31
N ALA A 356 14.51 15.90 8.21
CA ALA A 356 13.12 15.64 7.85
C ALA A 356 12.58 16.77 6.93
N GLN A 357 12.80 18.01 7.27
CA GLN A 357 12.40 19.17 6.48
C GLN A 357 13.05 19.13 5.09
N ARG A 358 14.38 18.98 5.01
CA ARG A 358 15.13 18.95 3.76
C ARG A 358 14.72 17.80 2.85
N LEU A 359 14.48 16.62 3.43
CA LEU A 359 14.00 15.45 2.68
C LEU A 359 12.51 15.52 2.34
N GLY A 360 11.71 16.39 2.96
CA GLY A 360 10.25 16.47 2.78
C GLY A 360 9.52 15.28 3.40
N HIS A 361 9.92 14.90 4.62
CA HIS A 361 9.21 13.95 5.47
C HIS A 361 8.17 14.70 6.31
N SER A 362 7.03 14.06 6.55
CA SER A 362 5.95 14.65 7.35
C SER A 362 6.23 14.60 8.85
N SER A 363 7.14 13.75 9.30
CA SER A 363 7.56 13.63 10.70
C SER A 363 9.05 13.30 10.83
N THR A 364 9.61 13.60 11.98
CA THR A 364 10.98 13.21 12.35
C THR A 364 11.12 11.72 12.64
N GLU A 365 10.01 11.04 12.94
CA GLU A 365 9.99 9.59 13.19
C GLU A 365 10.53 8.78 12.00
N GLU A 366 10.24 9.23 10.77
CA GLU A 366 10.76 8.57 9.58
C GLU A 366 12.30 8.67 9.50
N VAL A 367 12.88 9.80 9.96
CA VAL A 367 14.32 10.01 10.04
C VAL A 367 14.92 9.16 11.17
N THR A 368 14.37 9.25 12.39
CA THR A 368 14.90 8.56 13.56
C THR A 368 14.78 7.04 13.46
N SER A 369 13.68 6.52 12.92
CA SER A 369 13.51 5.08 12.69
C SER A 369 14.48 4.51 11.65
N ARG A 370 14.86 5.31 10.66
CA ARG A 370 15.72 4.88 9.55
C ARG A 370 17.19 5.14 9.81
N TYR A 371 17.52 6.30 10.38
CA TYR A 371 18.89 6.79 10.54
C TYR A 371 19.31 6.94 11.99
N GLY A 372 18.46 6.61 12.97
CA GLY A 372 18.75 6.81 14.38
C GLY A 372 20.05 6.18 14.87
N HIS A 373 20.42 5.05 14.29
CA HIS A 373 21.67 4.35 14.59
C HIS A 373 22.96 5.05 14.10
N LEU A 374 22.83 6.03 13.18
CA LEU A 374 23.95 6.85 12.69
C LEU A 374 24.24 8.04 13.59
N TYR A 375 23.30 8.43 14.47
CA TYR A 375 23.53 9.51 15.40
C TYR A 375 24.48 9.04 16.49
N PRO A 376 25.53 9.82 16.83
CA PRO A 376 26.42 9.48 17.93
C PRO A 376 25.63 9.39 19.24
N SER A 377 26.02 8.44 20.09
CA SER A 377 25.43 8.34 21.44
C SER A 377 25.90 9.53 22.27
N THR A 378 25.03 10.54 22.39
CA THR A 378 25.32 11.77 23.15
C THR A 378 25.17 11.60 24.66
N GLN A 379 24.83 10.39 25.17
CA GLN A 379 24.67 10.15 26.60
C GLN A 379 25.90 10.54 27.42
N LYS A 380 27.10 10.24 26.92
CA LYS A 380 28.37 10.63 27.58
C LYS A 380 28.66 12.13 27.50
N GLU A 381 28.14 12.82 26.48
CA GLU A 381 28.34 14.24 26.29
C GLU A 381 27.40 15.07 27.18
N ILE A 382 26.17 14.57 27.38
CA ILE A 382 25.17 15.20 28.27
C ILE A 382 25.65 15.24 29.72
N ILE A 383 26.41 14.23 30.16
CA ILE A 383 26.99 14.20 31.53
C ILE A 383 27.84 15.43 31.81
N LYS A 384 28.43 16.08 30.80
CA LYS A 384 29.23 17.31 30.98
C LYS A 384 28.38 18.52 31.39
N TYR A 385 27.07 18.45 31.28
CA TYR A 385 26.13 19.52 31.62
C TYR A 385 25.32 19.22 32.87
N LEU A 386 25.51 18.07 33.50
CA LEU A 386 24.93 17.66 34.78
C LEU A 386 25.95 17.81 35.90
#